data_b658c0e0305de12687214d43a9c53f5f
#
_entry.id   b658c0e0305de12687214d43a9c53f5f
#
_cell.length_a   1.000
_cell.length_b   1.000
_cell.length_c   1.000
_cell.angle_alpha   90.00
_cell.angle_beta   90.00
_cell.angle_gamma   90.00
#
_symmetry.space_group_name_H-M   'P 1'
#
loop_
_entity.id
_entity.type
_entity.pdbx_description
1 polymer ?
#
loop_
_entity_poly.entity_id
_entity_poly.type
_entity_poly.pdbx_seq_one_letter_code
_entity_poly.pdbx_strand_id
1 'polypeptide(L)'
;MVDATSQQNALPSFIDFCNEMHKHADRVSTFSDLLHTDAKIAQTPKECIWTLNKAKLYRYVPVVPEEKRHKIPLFLVFASMIRPHVLDLRPGHSFVEYMVAQGYDVYLLDWGIPGPEDKNLSFEDYTLEYLPRAVRKFKSVAQTEEFSMLGWCLGALISTMYAALRPDDGLKNLILLTAPLDFSDRE
;
A
#
# COMPACT_ATOMS: atom_id res chain seq x y z
N MET A 1 -10.47 66.17 -14.48
CA MET A 1 -11.55 65.20 -14.49
C MET A 1 -10.97 63.92 -13.94
N VAL A 2 -11.21 63.64 -12.69
CA VAL A 2 -10.75 62.46 -12.01
C VAL A 2 -12.01 61.59 -11.77
N ASP A 3 -12.10 60.53 -12.49
CA ASP A 3 -13.21 59.60 -12.39
C ASP A 3 -12.89 58.60 -11.26
N ALA A 4 -13.55 58.80 -10.15
CA ALA A 4 -13.43 57.92 -8.97
C ALA A 4 -14.56 56.85 -9.04
N THR A 5 -14.27 55.74 -9.67
CA THR A 5 -15.12 54.55 -9.56
C THR A 5 -14.91 53.93 -8.19
N SER A 6 -15.74 54.33 -7.24
CA SER A 6 -15.88 53.68 -5.94
C SER A 6 -16.49 52.29 -6.15
N GLN A 7 -15.64 51.25 -6.04
CA GLN A 7 -16.13 49.89 -5.80
C GLN A 7 -16.76 49.88 -4.40
N GLN A 8 -18.08 49.95 -4.36
CA GLN A 8 -18.85 49.64 -3.16
C GLN A 8 -18.73 48.11 -2.93
N ASN A 9 -17.90 47.73 -1.94
CA ASN A 9 -17.96 46.43 -1.32
C ASN A 9 -19.32 46.31 -0.63
N ALA A 10 -20.34 45.84 -1.34
CA ALA A 10 -21.61 45.47 -0.74
C ALA A 10 -21.37 44.32 0.21
N LEU A 11 -21.76 44.49 1.47
CA LEU A 11 -21.77 43.36 2.44
C LEU A 11 -22.65 42.24 1.88
N PRO A 12 -22.22 40.95 2.03
CA PRO A 12 -23.02 39.84 1.59
C PRO A 12 -24.43 39.91 2.17
N SER A 13 -25.44 39.61 1.38
CA SER A 13 -26.81 39.61 1.87
C SER A 13 -26.96 38.56 2.98
N PHE A 14 -27.91 38.79 3.89
CA PHE A 14 -28.21 37.81 4.94
C PHE A 14 -28.48 36.40 4.35
N ILE A 15 -29.06 36.36 3.15
CA ILE A 15 -29.31 35.11 2.42
C ILE A 15 -27.99 34.45 2.00
N ASP A 16 -27.00 35.22 1.52
CA ASP A 16 -25.68 34.70 1.15
C ASP A 16 -24.95 34.15 2.38
N PHE A 17 -25.03 34.87 3.50
CA PHE A 17 -24.49 34.38 4.78
C PHE A 17 -25.14 33.06 5.22
N CYS A 18 -26.48 32.95 5.15
CA CYS A 18 -27.19 31.71 5.48
C CYS A 18 -26.80 30.56 4.53
N ASN A 19 -26.65 30.82 3.24
CA ASN A 19 -26.23 29.82 2.26
C ASN A 19 -24.79 29.34 2.54
N GLU A 20 -23.89 30.22 2.89
CA GLU A 20 -22.51 29.82 3.28
C GLU A 20 -22.51 29.00 4.57
N MET A 21 -23.32 29.38 5.57
CA MET A 21 -23.50 28.61 6.81
C MET A 21 -24.03 27.19 6.52
N HIS A 22 -25.01 27.04 5.63
CA HIS A 22 -25.51 25.73 5.23
C HIS A 22 -24.40 24.88 4.56
N LYS A 23 -23.65 25.45 3.63
CA LYS A 23 -22.51 24.74 3.01
C LYS A 23 -21.48 24.28 4.02
N HIS A 24 -21.21 25.09 5.06
CA HIS A 24 -20.30 24.70 6.13
C HIS A 24 -20.89 23.59 7.00
N ALA A 25 -22.18 23.65 7.33
CA ALA A 25 -22.88 22.61 8.08
C ALA A 25 -22.88 21.28 7.33
N ASP A 26 -23.13 21.29 6.03
CA ASP A 26 -23.08 20.08 5.16
C ASP A 26 -21.68 19.47 5.14
N ARG A 27 -20.63 20.31 5.05
CA ARG A 27 -19.23 19.85 5.11
C ARG A 27 -18.89 19.21 6.45
N VAL A 28 -19.34 19.79 7.55
CA VAL A 28 -19.14 19.25 8.91
C VAL A 28 -19.89 17.94 9.09
N SER A 29 -21.15 17.86 8.62
CA SER A 29 -21.92 16.63 8.61
C SER A 29 -21.24 15.54 7.80
N THR A 30 -20.82 15.83 6.57
CA THR A 30 -20.09 14.88 5.71
C THR A 30 -18.77 14.42 6.37
N PHE A 31 -18.06 15.33 7.03
CA PHE A 31 -16.83 14.97 7.76
C PHE A 31 -17.14 14.09 8.98
N SER A 32 -18.21 14.39 9.73
CA SER A 32 -18.68 13.55 10.83
C SER A 32 -19.07 12.15 10.33
N ASP A 33 -19.77 12.04 9.22
CA ASP A 33 -20.16 10.76 8.61
C ASP A 33 -18.92 9.96 8.16
N LEU A 34 -17.91 10.63 7.61
CA LEU A 34 -16.63 10.00 7.26
C LEU A 34 -15.89 9.45 8.50
N LEU A 35 -15.93 10.17 9.63
CA LEU A 35 -15.29 9.72 10.87
C LEU A 35 -16.02 8.52 11.51
N HIS A 36 -17.32 8.37 11.28
CA HIS A 36 -18.13 7.29 11.84
C HIS A 36 -18.42 6.17 10.85
N THR A 37 -17.99 6.30 9.60
CA THR A 37 -18.13 5.23 8.61
C THR A 37 -17.00 4.23 8.82
N ASP A 38 -17.34 2.98 9.13
CA ASP A 38 -16.40 1.86 9.07
C ASP A 38 -15.88 1.73 7.63
N ALA A 39 -14.69 2.25 7.40
CA ALA A 39 -14.08 2.21 6.09
C ALA A 39 -13.91 0.75 5.67
N LYS A 40 -14.59 0.34 4.62
CA LYS A 40 -14.44 -1.00 4.01
C LYS A 40 -13.11 -1.06 3.26
N ILE A 41 -12.01 -1.17 4.01
CA ILE A 41 -10.65 -1.29 3.49
C ILE A 41 -10.24 -2.75 3.38
N ALA A 42 -9.27 -3.05 2.52
CA ALA A 42 -8.67 -4.37 2.37
C ALA A 42 -9.69 -5.50 2.10
N GLN A 43 -10.67 -5.22 1.22
CA GLN A 43 -11.81 -6.10 0.95
C GLN A 43 -11.50 -7.20 -0.07
N THR A 44 -10.40 -7.12 -0.81
CA THR A 44 -10.03 -8.17 -1.77
C THR A 44 -9.77 -9.47 -1.01
N PRO A 45 -10.48 -10.57 -1.37
CA PRO A 45 -10.38 -11.84 -0.66
C PRO A 45 -8.95 -12.37 -0.62
N LYS A 46 -8.51 -12.77 0.57
CA LYS A 46 -7.14 -13.27 0.79
C LYS A 46 -7.07 -14.26 1.94
N GLU A 47 -6.03 -15.07 1.91
CA GLU A 47 -5.70 -16.06 2.94
C GLU A 47 -4.37 -15.72 3.58
N CYS A 48 -4.26 -15.86 4.89
CA CYS A 48 -2.99 -15.79 5.60
C CYS A 48 -2.29 -17.14 5.52
N ILE A 49 -1.21 -17.22 4.75
CA ILE A 49 -0.48 -18.48 4.49
C ILE A 49 0.77 -18.66 5.36
N TRP A 50 1.19 -17.62 6.06
CA TRP A 50 2.35 -17.65 6.96
C TRP A 50 2.32 -16.50 7.96
N THR A 51 2.93 -16.74 9.12
CA THR A 51 3.12 -15.75 10.18
C THR A 51 4.51 -15.91 10.81
N LEU A 52 5.12 -14.79 11.17
CA LEU A 52 6.31 -14.73 12.01
C LEU A 52 6.19 -13.49 12.91
N ASN A 53 6.05 -13.72 14.22
CA ASN A 53 5.70 -12.67 15.16
C ASN A 53 4.44 -11.92 14.67
N LYS A 54 4.56 -10.62 14.36
CA LYS A 54 3.46 -9.81 13.83
C LYS A 54 3.36 -9.80 12.31
N ALA A 55 4.44 -10.22 11.63
CA ALA A 55 4.44 -10.27 10.18
C ALA A 55 3.53 -11.39 9.67
N LYS A 56 2.81 -11.10 8.59
CA LYS A 56 1.89 -12.02 7.92
C LYS A 56 2.12 -11.99 6.43
N LEU A 57 2.07 -13.16 5.81
CA LEU A 57 2.07 -13.28 4.37
C LEU A 57 0.66 -13.68 3.93
N TYR A 58 0.07 -12.86 3.09
CA TYR A 58 -1.24 -13.11 2.50
C TYR A 58 -1.08 -13.55 1.05
N ARG A 59 -1.91 -14.52 0.63
CA ARG A 59 -2.18 -14.83 -0.77
C ARG A 59 -3.58 -14.33 -1.11
N TYR A 60 -3.71 -13.55 -2.17
CA TYR A 60 -5.01 -13.13 -2.67
C TYR A 60 -5.67 -14.23 -3.48
N VAL A 61 -6.99 -14.36 -3.33
CA VAL A 61 -7.76 -15.39 -4.03
C VAL A 61 -7.81 -15.06 -5.52
N PRO A 62 -7.24 -15.93 -6.40
CA PRO A 62 -7.29 -15.68 -7.83
C PRO A 62 -8.73 -15.69 -8.36
N VAL A 63 -9.07 -14.73 -9.22
CA VAL A 63 -10.39 -14.64 -9.86
C VAL A 63 -10.36 -15.07 -11.33
N VAL A 64 -9.16 -15.25 -11.88
CA VAL A 64 -8.95 -15.67 -13.29
C VAL A 64 -8.67 -17.16 -13.31
N PRO A 65 -9.26 -17.94 -14.27
CA PRO A 65 -8.97 -19.36 -14.45
C PRO A 65 -7.46 -19.62 -14.62
N GLU A 66 -7.00 -20.76 -14.12
CA GLU A 66 -5.57 -21.07 -14.02
C GLU A 66 -4.84 -20.97 -15.35
N GLU A 67 -5.44 -21.44 -16.43
CA GLU A 67 -4.89 -21.40 -17.78
C GLU A 67 -4.69 -19.98 -18.35
N LYS A 68 -5.33 -18.98 -17.74
CA LYS A 68 -5.21 -17.56 -18.11
C LYS A 68 -4.34 -16.76 -17.16
N ARG A 69 -3.81 -17.39 -16.10
CA ARG A 69 -2.96 -16.70 -15.15
C ARG A 69 -1.53 -16.55 -15.67
N HIS A 70 -0.88 -15.50 -15.21
CA HIS A 70 0.55 -15.32 -15.43
C HIS A 70 1.33 -16.43 -14.71
N LYS A 71 2.32 -17.01 -15.38
CA LYS A 71 3.14 -18.10 -14.82
C LYS A 71 4.04 -17.63 -13.67
N ILE A 72 4.46 -16.36 -13.70
CA ILE A 72 5.35 -15.76 -12.70
C ILE A 72 4.50 -15.00 -11.71
N PRO A 73 4.39 -15.45 -10.45
CA PRO A 73 3.60 -14.78 -9.42
C PRO A 73 4.26 -13.46 -8.98
N LEU A 74 3.45 -12.60 -8.36
CA LEU A 74 3.84 -11.28 -7.90
C LEU A 74 3.88 -11.23 -6.36
N PHE A 75 5.06 -10.96 -5.82
CA PHE A 75 5.30 -10.77 -4.40
C PHE A 75 5.43 -9.28 -4.08
N LEU A 76 4.54 -8.77 -3.21
CA LEU A 76 4.49 -7.36 -2.82
C LEU A 76 5.17 -7.14 -1.47
N VAL A 77 6.13 -6.21 -1.44
CA VAL A 77 6.84 -5.76 -0.24
C VAL A 77 6.52 -4.29 -0.01
N PHE A 78 5.61 -4.02 0.91
CA PHE A 78 5.22 -2.64 1.24
C PHE A 78 6.12 -2.05 2.32
N ALA A 79 6.04 -0.73 2.53
CA ALA A 79 6.80 -0.05 3.58
C ALA A 79 6.41 -0.59 4.98
N SER A 80 7.40 -0.83 5.85
CA SER A 80 7.16 -1.32 7.21
C SER A 80 6.53 -0.28 8.14
N MET A 81 6.58 1.00 7.78
CA MET A 81 6.03 2.11 8.58
C MET A 81 4.54 2.38 8.33
N ILE A 82 3.97 1.83 7.27
CA ILE A 82 2.60 2.10 6.83
C ILE A 82 1.89 0.77 6.61
N ARG A 83 0.58 0.75 6.89
CA ARG A 83 -0.23 -0.45 6.69
C ARG A 83 -0.42 -0.75 5.20
N PRO A 84 -0.26 -2.02 4.78
CA PRO A 84 -0.33 -2.40 3.37
C PRO A 84 -1.75 -2.35 2.78
N HIS A 85 -2.80 -2.08 3.59
CA HIS A 85 -4.16 -1.86 3.09
C HIS A 85 -4.27 -0.67 2.12
N VAL A 86 -3.26 0.20 2.05
CA VAL A 86 -3.17 1.25 1.02
C VAL A 86 -3.15 0.65 -0.39
N LEU A 87 -2.58 -0.56 -0.55
CA LEU A 87 -2.60 -1.30 -1.82
C LEU A 87 -3.95 -1.96 -2.12
N ASP A 88 -4.84 -2.02 -1.11
CA ASP A 88 -6.17 -2.60 -1.20
C ASP A 88 -7.18 -1.65 -0.53
N LEU A 89 -7.27 -0.42 -1.04
CA LEU A 89 -7.90 0.69 -0.33
C LEU A 89 -9.42 0.51 -0.23
N ARG A 90 -10.08 0.24 -1.35
CA ARG A 90 -11.53 -0.02 -1.42
C ARG A 90 -11.88 -0.68 -2.76
N PRO A 91 -13.02 -1.34 -2.88
CA PRO A 91 -13.48 -1.93 -4.14
C PRO A 91 -13.44 -0.93 -5.31
N GLY A 92 -12.90 -1.33 -6.44
CA GLY A 92 -12.71 -0.49 -7.63
C GLY A 92 -11.56 0.54 -7.54
N HIS A 93 -10.89 0.65 -6.38
CA HIS A 93 -9.73 1.52 -6.14
C HIS A 93 -8.66 0.74 -5.36
N SER A 94 -8.38 -0.47 -5.80
CA SER A 94 -7.40 -1.37 -5.20
C SER A 94 -6.38 -1.79 -6.26
N PHE A 95 -5.11 -1.55 -5.99
CA PHE A 95 -4.01 -2.04 -6.82
C PHE A 95 -4.01 -3.57 -6.86
N VAL A 96 -4.24 -4.20 -5.71
CA VAL A 96 -4.26 -5.66 -5.59
C VAL A 96 -5.43 -6.25 -6.37
N GLU A 97 -6.65 -5.72 -6.19
CA GLU A 97 -7.84 -6.15 -6.95
C GLU A 97 -7.58 -6.10 -8.46
N TYR A 98 -6.99 -5.00 -8.92
CA TYR A 98 -6.61 -4.84 -10.32
C TYR A 98 -5.63 -5.93 -10.78
N MET A 99 -4.54 -6.16 -10.04
CA MET A 99 -3.52 -7.14 -10.41
C MET A 99 -4.08 -8.57 -10.43
N VAL A 100 -4.91 -8.93 -9.44
CA VAL A 100 -5.61 -10.23 -9.40
C VAL A 100 -6.56 -10.38 -10.61
N ALA A 101 -7.28 -9.32 -10.98
CA ALA A 101 -8.16 -9.31 -12.15
C ALA A 101 -7.39 -9.44 -13.48
N GLN A 102 -6.14 -8.94 -13.52
CA GLN A 102 -5.24 -9.14 -14.68
C GLN A 102 -4.62 -10.55 -14.73
N GLY A 103 -4.90 -11.41 -13.76
CA GLY A 103 -4.44 -12.80 -13.76
C GLY A 103 -3.10 -13.03 -13.04
N TYR A 104 -2.62 -12.10 -12.26
CA TYR A 104 -1.46 -12.34 -11.40
C TYR A 104 -1.86 -13.12 -10.16
N ASP A 105 -1.05 -14.11 -9.76
CA ASP A 105 -1.11 -14.73 -8.43
C ASP A 105 -0.36 -13.81 -7.46
N VAL A 106 -1.10 -13.05 -6.64
CA VAL A 106 -0.58 -11.94 -5.85
C VAL A 106 -0.39 -12.35 -4.40
N TYR A 107 0.80 -12.06 -3.88
CA TYR A 107 1.17 -12.25 -2.48
C TYR A 107 1.60 -10.92 -1.87
N LEU A 108 1.22 -10.69 -0.61
CA LEU A 108 1.53 -9.45 0.10
C LEU A 108 2.11 -9.73 1.48
N LEU A 109 3.30 -9.21 1.73
CA LEU A 109 3.92 -9.23 3.04
C LEU A 109 3.44 -8.01 3.85
N ASP A 110 2.71 -8.28 4.93
CA ASP A 110 2.33 -7.32 5.95
C ASP A 110 3.28 -7.47 7.14
N TRP A 111 4.02 -6.44 7.47
CA TRP A 111 4.96 -6.44 8.58
C TRP A 111 4.30 -6.42 9.97
N GLY A 112 2.99 -6.12 10.03
CA GLY A 112 2.26 -5.88 11.26
C GLY A 112 2.47 -4.47 11.81
N ILE A 113 2.11 -4.26 13.07
CA ILE A 113 2.33 -3.00 13.78
C ILE A 113 3.36 -3.24 14.88
N PRO A 114 4.54 -2.64 14.81
CA PRO A 114 5.52 -2.73 15.89
C PRO A 114 4.97 -2.19 17.20
N GLY A 115 5.26 -2.85 18.29
CA GLY A 115 4.93 -2.45 19.65
C GLY A 115 6.18 -2.35 20.52
N PRO A 116 6.04 -2.04 21.80
CA PRO A 116 7.18 -1.94 22.73
C PRO A 116 8.04 -3.21 22.80
N GLU A 117 7.45 -4.37 22.57
CA GLU A 117 8.12 -5.68 22.52
C GLU A 117 9.06 -5.83 21.32
N ASP A 118 8.81 -5.08 20.24
CA ASP A 118 9.59 -5.13 19.00
C ASP A 118 10.76 -4.13 18.97
N LYS A 119 11.03 -3.45 20.08
CA LYS A 119 12.05 -2.38 20.19
C LYS A 119 13.48 -2.78 19.78
N ASN A 120 13.75 -4.09 19.77
CA ASN A 120 15.04 -4.63 19.39
C ASN A 120 15.07 -5.12 17.93
N LEU A 121 13.97 -5.04 17.19
CA LEU A 121 13.96 -5.35 15.76
C LEU A 121 14.78 -4.31 15.01
N SER A 122 15.79 -4.79 14.33
CA SER A 122 16.67 -3.99 13.47
C SER A 122 16.23 -4.04 12.02
N PHE A 123 16.81 -3.19 11.20
CA PHE A 123 16.58 -3.22 9.75
C PHE A 123 17.11 -4.51 9.12
N GLU A 124 18.19 -5.05 9.68
CA GLU A 124 18.77 -6.34 9.28
C GLU A 124 17.80 -7.49 9.50
N ASP A 125 17.02 -7.49 10.58
CA ASP A 125 16.02 -8.53 10.84
C ASP A 125 14.98 -8.59 9.72
N TYR A 126 14.48 -7.44 9.25
CA TYR A 126 13.54 -7.39 8.14
C TYR A 126 14.16 -7.92 6.84
N THR A 127 15.41 -7.57 6.57
CA THR A 127 16.10 -7.87 5.30
C THR A 127 16.67 -9.29 5.26
N LEU A 128 17.32 -9.73 6.37
CA LEU A 128 18.05 -10.98 6.40
C LEU A 128 17.24 -12.16 6.92
N GLU A 129 16.17 -11.90 7.68
CA GLU A 129 15.38 -12.95 8.30
C GLU A 129 13.92 -12.97 7.83
N TYR A 130 13.17 -11.91 8.04
CA TYR A 130 11.72 -11.91 7.78
C TYR A 130 11.41 -12.07 6.28
N LEU A 131 11.98 -11.22 5.42
CA LEU A 131 11.73 -11.30 3.99
C LEU A 131 12.18 -12.63 3.37
N PRO A 132 13.40 -13.15 3.65
CA PRO A 132 13.80 -14.45 3.10
C PRO A 132 12.92 -15.62 3.57
N ARG A 133 12.45 -15.59 4.81
CA ARG A 133 11.52 -16.63 5.31
C ARG A 133 10.15 -16.53 4.63
N ALA A 134 9.64 -15.32 4.44
CA ALA A 134 8.40 -15.09 3.72
C ALA A 134 8.50 -15.55 2.26
N VAL A 135 9.60 -15.21 1.56
CA VAL A 135 9.84 -15.63 0.17
C VAL A 135 9.94 -17.15 0.07
N ARG A 136 10.65 -17.80 0.98
CA ARG A 136 10.72 -19.27 1.00
C ARG A 136 9.34 -19.91 1.15
N LYS A 137 8.52 -19.38 2.06
CA LYS A 137 7.14 -19.88 2.23
C LYS A 137 6.27 -19.60 1.02
N PHE A 138 6.39 -18.42 0.45
CA PHE A 138 5.72 -18.03 -0.78
C PHE A 138 6.03 -19.01 -1.92
N LYS A 139 7.30 -19.24 -2.22
CA LYS A 139 7.74 -20.18 -3.28
C LYS A 139 7.17 -21.58 -3.08
N SER A 140 7.18 -22.07 -1.84
CA SER A 140 6.60 -23.36 -1.48
C SER A 140 5.07 -23.43 -1.74
N VAL A 141 4.32 -22.36 -1.48
CA VAL A 141 2.86 -22.30 -1.70
C VAL A 141 2.53 -22.09 -3.17
N ALA A 142 3.26 -21.21 -3.83
CA ALA A 142 3.10 -20.94 -5.27
C ALA A 142 3.61 -22.07 -6.15
N GLN A 143 4.36 -23.03 -5.60
CA GLN A 143 5.02 -24.12 -6.32
C GLN A 143 5.86 -23.62 -7.50
N THR A 144 6.63 -22.56 -7.26
CA THR A 144 7.47 -21.92 -8.27
C THR A 144 8.84 -21.58 -7.71
N GLU A 145 9.84 -21.64 -8.57
CA GLU A 145 11.18 -21.09 -8.24
C GLU A 145 11.35 -19.67 -8.75
N GLU A 146 10.55 -19.23 -9.70
CA GLU A 146 10.66 -17.92 -10.33
C GLU A 146 9.53 -16.99 -9.90
N PHE A 147 9.87 -15.73 -9.61
CA PHE A 147 8.88 -14.74 -9.18
C PHE A 147 9.26 -13.31 -9.55
N SER A 148 8.26 -12.44 -9.54
CA SER A 148 8.44 -10.99 -9.60
C SER A 148 8.25 -10.40 -8.20
N MET A 149 9.10 -9.45 -7.83
CA MET A 149 8.98 -8.72 -6.56
C MET A 149 8.72 -7.24 -6.83
N LEU A 150 7.70 -6.69 -6.20
CA LEU A 150 7.40 -5.26 -6.21
C LEU A 150 7.63 -4.70 -4.82
N GLY A 151 8.62 -3.83 -4.69
CA GLY A 151 8.89 -3.08 -3.49
C GLY A 151 8.34 -1.65 -3.58
N TRP A 152 7.71 -1.17 -2.52
CA TRP A 152 7.20 0.20 -2.44
C TRP A 152 7.80 0.97 -1.28
N CYS A 153 8.38 2.15 -1.55
CA CYS A 153 9.03 3.04 -0.59
C CYS A 153 10.15 2.28 0.18
N LEU A 154 10.09 2.22 1.50
CA LEU A 154 11.05 1.44 2.29
C LEU A 154 11.05 -0.06 1.92
N GLY A 155 9.90 -0.60 1.49
CA GLY A 155 9.83 -1.94 0.92
C GLY A 155 10.66 -2.11 -0.35
N ALA A 156 10.82 -1.05 -1.15
CA ALA A 156 11.68 -1.07 -2.34
C ALA A 156 13.17 -1.16 -1.94
N LEU A 157 13.58 -0.44 -0.90
CA LEU A 157 14.94 -0.55 -0.37
C LEU A 157 15.23 -1.97 0.14
N ILE A 158 14.33 -2.53 0.95
CA ILE A 158 14.44 -3.91 1.47
C ILE A 158 14.49 -4.92 0.32
N SER A 159 13.66 -4.73 -0.71
CA SER A 159 13.64 -5.59 -1.91
C SER A 159 14.93 -5.51 -2.72
N THR A 160 15.51 -4.32 -2.83
CA THR A 160 16.81 -4.11 -3.51
C THR A 160 17.94 -4.83 -2.76
N MET A 161 17.96 -4.71 -1.44
CA MET A 161 18.94 -5.43 -0.60
C MET A 161 18.77 -6.94 -0.71
N TYR A 162 17.52 -7.42 -0.71
CA TYR A 162 17.22 -8.83 -0.93
C TYR A 162 17.79 -9.34 -2.26
N ALA A 163 17.52 -8.61 -3.36
CA ALA A 163 17.99 -8.97 -4.70
C ALA A 163 19.52 -9.00 -4.78
N ALA A 164 20.19 -8.01 -4.16
CA ALA A 164 21.65 -7.93 -4.13
C ALA A 164 22.29 -9.08 -3.32
N LEU A 165 21.67 -9.48 -2.22
CA LEU A 165 22.18 -10.52 -1.34
C LEU A 165 21.85 -11.95 -1.79
N ARG A 166 20.87 -12.11 -2.71
CA ARG A 166 20.37 -13.40 -3.19
C ARG A 166 20.13 -13.40 -4.70
N PRO A 167 21.21 -13.22 -5.50
CA PRO A 167 21.07 -13.08 -6.96
C PRO A 167 20.50 -14.35 -7.62
N ASP A 168 20.71 -15.53 -6.99
CA ASP A 168 20.34 -16.83 -7.55
C ASP A 168 19.00 -17.36 -6.99
N ASP A 169 18.22 -16.53 -6.24
CA ASP A 169 16.97 -16.98 -5.61
C ASP A 169 15.73 -16.91 -6.53
N GLY A 170 15.93 -16.90 -7.86
CA GLY A 170 14.84 -16.99 -8.84
C GLY A 170 14.04 -15.69 -9.03
N LEU A 171 14.53 -14.55 -8.54
CA LEU A 171 13.92 -13.26 -8.79
C LEU A 171 14.09 -12.86 -10.26
N LYS A 172 12.99 -12.87 -11.03
CA LYS A 172 12.98 -12.52 -12.45
C LYS A 172 12.84 -11.04 -12.72
N ASN A 173 11.97 -10.38 -11.98
CA ASN A 173 11.69 -8.96 -12.15
C ASN A 173 11.67 -8.29 -10.78
N LEU A 174 12.43 -7.20 -10.65
CA LEU A 174 12.39 -6.31 -9.51
C LEU A 174 11.75 -4.99 -9.92
N ILE A 175 10.59 -4.68 -9.35
CA ILE A 175 9.84 -3.46 -9.61
C ILE A 175 9.97 -2.57 -8.37
N LEU A 176 10.48 -1.36 -8.55
CA LEU A 176 10.73 -0.44 -7.45
C LEU A 176 9.88 0.82 -7.62
N LEU A 177 8.98 1.06 -6.68
CA LEU A 177 8.14 2.24 -6.65
C LEU A 177 8.59 3.17 -5.52
N THR A 178 8.87 4.43 -5.86
CA THR A 178 9.31 5.48 -4.91
C THR A 178 10.45 5.01 -4.01
N ALA A 179 11.45 4.35 -4.60
CA ALA A 179 12.55 3.72 -3.88
C ALA A 179 13.57 4.76 -3.38
N PRO A 180 13.78 4.91 -2.06
CA PRO A 180 14.82 5.77 -1.51
C PRO A 180 16.17 5.03 -1.54
N LEU A 181 16.87 5.04 -2.67
CA LEU A 181 18.13 4.31 -2.85
C LEU A 181 19.37 5.19 -2.74
N ASP A 182 19.24 6.48 -2.98
CA ASP A 182 20.33 7.45 -2.86
C ASP A 182 20.05 8.39 -1.68
N PHE A 183 20.97 8.40 -0.73
CA PHE A 183 20.93 9.25 0.47
C PHE A 183 22.09 10.26 0.49
N SER A 184 22.76 10.47 -0.65
CA SER A 184 23.88 11.41 -0.76
C SER A 184 23.46 12.87 -0.71
N ASP A 185 22.24 13.16 -1.16
CA ASP A 185 21.65 14.49 -1.10
C ASP A 185 21.22 14.81 0.34
N ARG A 186 21.82 15.83 0.92
CA ARG A 186 21.63 16.23 2.32
C ARG A 186 21.15 17.66 2.47
N GLU A 187 20.59 18.27 1.41
CA GLU A 187 19.99 19.60 1.48
C GLU A 187 18.63 19.61 2.18
#